data_a54c6123166c3944c84dac97846413c2
#
_entry.id   a54c6123166c3944c84dac97846413c2
#
_cell.length_a   1.000
_cell.length_b   1.000
_cell.length_c   1.000
_cell.angle_alpha   90.00
_cell.angle_beta   90.00
_cell.angle_gamma   90.00
#
_symmetry.space_group_name_H-M   'P 1'
#
loop_
_entity.id
_entity.type
_entity.pdbx_description
1 polymer ?
#
loop_
_entity_poly.entity_id
_entity_poly.type
_entity_poly.pdbx_seq_one_letter_code
_entity_poly.pdbx_strand_id
1 'polypeptide(L)'
;MEDTLLSRGFALAASEIASNEMQMKASVEDHLTLTAYFRGRVGEPKRVILWGASAGGLASIRLIEDYPRSFDGAIAMCAPAAGMPRRGDQQLDFDLAYAVAFGWPDDKWGSVGNPKPGLNFATDVKPIVNWPKPDGSNRAGWEFIRLVTG
;
A
#
# COMPACT_ATOMS: atom_id res chain seq x y z
N MET A 1 -7.45 -2.91 -17.32
CA MET A 1 -8.16 -3.63 -16.24
C MET A 1 -9.56 -3.07 -16.04
N GLU A 2 -9.74 -1.76 -15.96
CA GLU A 2 -11.06 -1.11 -15.84
C GLU A 2 -12.02 -1.52 -16.94
N ASP A 3 -11.62 -1.37 -18.20
CA ASP A 3 -12.43 -1.77 -19.35
C ASP A 3 -12.89 -3.23 -19.31
N THR A 4 -12.01 -4.12 -18.81
CA THR A 4 -12.33 -5.54 -18.68
C THR A 4 -13.40 -5.79 -17.62
N LEU A 5 -13.39 -5.05 -16.51
CA LEU A 5 -14.40 -5.17 -15.47
C LEU A 5 -15.72 -4.56 -15.93
N LEU A 6 -15.69 -3.37 -16.52
CA LEU A 6 -16.89 -2.72 -17.05
C LEU A 6 -17.57 -3.56 -18.13
N SER A 7 -16.81 -4.17 -19.06
CA SER A 7 -17.36 -5.06 -20.11
C SER A 7 -17.98 -6.34 -19.55
N ARG A 8 -17.64 -6.72 -18.33
CA ARG A 8 -18.24 -7.88 -17.61
C ARG A 8 -19.41 -7.51 -16.70
N GLY A 9 -19.88 -6.26 -16.76
CA GLY A 9 -21.02 -5.76 -16.00
C GLY A 9 -20.72 -5.35 -14.57
N PHE A 10 -19.45 -5.15 -14.22
CA PHE A 10 -19.07 -4.52 -12.94
C PHE A 10 -19.18 -3.01 -13.07
N ALA A 11 -19.62 -2.35 -12.00
CA ALA A 11 -19.45 -0.92 -11.82
C ALA A 11 -18.21 -0.69 -10.95
N LEU A 12 -17.48 0.39 -11.21
CA LEU A 12 -16.31 0.80 -10.44
C LEU A 12 -16.61 2.13 -9.77
N ALA A 13 -16.28 2.25 -8.50
CA ALA A 13 -16.41 3.48 -7.75
C ALA A 13 -15.15 3.68 -6.90
N ALA A 14 -14.64 4.88 -6.86
CA ALA A 14 -13.51 5.29 -6.03
C ALA A 14 -13.82 6.62 -5.36
N SER A 15 -13.35 6.80 -4.13
CA SER A 15 -13.37 8.06 -3.42
C SER A 15 -11.99 8.70 -3.52
N GLU A 16 -11.95 10.01 -3.70
CA GLU A 16 -10.76 10.79 -3.42
C GLU A 16 -10.62 10.86 -1.90
N ILE A 17 -9.55 10.25 -1.37
CA ILE A 17 -9.33 10.20 0.08
C ILE A 17 -9.18 11.63 0.58
N ALA A 18 -10.01 12.02 1.54
CA ALA A 18 -10.11 13.39 2.06
C ALA A 18 -8.84 13.92 2.74
N SER A 19 -7.84 13.06 3.00
CA SER A 19 -6.54 13.46 3.52
C SER A 19 -5.42 12.68 2.85
N ASN A 20 -4.30 13.38 2.55
CA ASN A 20 -3.06 12.77 2.07
C ASN A 20 -2.32 11.98 3.17
N GLU A 21 -2.85 11.92 4.38
CA GLU A 21 -2.31 11.15 5.49
C GLU A 21 -2.98 9.77 5.56
N MET A 22 -2.25 8.77 6.02
CA MET A 22 -2.78 7.41 6.23
C MET A 22 -3.78 7.38 7.39
N GLN A 23 -4.87 8.15 7.28
CA GLN A 23 -5.94 8.19 8.27
C GLN A 23 -6.95 7.08 7.99
N MET A 24 -6.72 5.93 8.59
CA MET A 24 -7.57 4.75 8.42
C MET A 24 -9.04 5.04 8.70
N LYS A 25 -9.34 5.84 9.73
CA LYS A 25 -10.71 6.20 10.09
C LYS A 25 -11.40 6.98 8.96
N ALA A 26 -10.75 8.01 8.42
CA ALA A 26 -11.28 8.79 7.31
C ALA A 26 -11.50 7.92 6.06
N SER A 27 -10.54 7.03 5.76
CA SER A 27 -10.68 6.11 4.63
C SER A 27 -11.88 5.17 4.78
N VAL A 28 -12.15 4.66 5.98
CA VAL A 28 -13.34 3.83 6.25
C VAL A 28 -14.63 4.62 6.06
N GLU A 29 -14.71 5.83 6.61
CA GLU A 29 -15.88 6.72 6.50
C GLU A 29 -16.17 7.11 5.05
N ASP A 30 -15.12 7.42 4.27
CA ASP A 30 -15.23 7.75 2.85
C ASP A 30 -15.80 6.57 2.03
N HIS A 31 -15.34 5.35 2.28
CA HIS A 31 -15.83 4.17 1.56
C HIS A 31 -17.29 3.82 1.92
N LEU A 32 -17.69 4.01 3.18
CA LEU A 32 -19.08 3.85 3.59
C LEU A 32 -19.97 4.90 2.89
N THR A 33 -19.51 6.15 2.87
CA THR A 33 -20.20 7.27 2.21
C THR A 33 -20.31 7.02 0.70
N LEU A 34 -19.22 6.59 0.05
CA LEU A 34 -19.21 6.23 -1.36
C LEU A 34 -20.22 5.12 -1.67
N THR A 35 -20.26 4.09 -0.84
CA THR A 35 -21.19 2.98 -1.00
C THR A 35 -22.64 3.43 -0.88
N ALA A 36 -22.95 4.29 0.09
CA ALA A 36 -24.29 4.88 0.26
C ALA A 36 -24.65 5.79 -0.91
N TYR A 37 -23.72 6.62 -1.38
CA TYR A 37 -23.89 7.48 -2.55
C TYR A 37 -24.19 6.67 -3.82
N PHE A 38 -23.42 5.60 -4.04
CA PHE A 38 -23.64 4.71 -5.19
C PHE A 38 -25.05 4.10 -5.17
N ARG A 39 -25.47 3.57 -4.03
CA ARG A 39 -26.84 3.02 -3.85
C ARG A 39 -27.92 4.05 -4.15
N GLY A 40 -27.75 5.28 -3.68
CA GLY A 40 -28.73 6.35 -3.90
C GLY A 40 -28.78 6.89 -5.33
N ARG A 41 -27.69 6.81 -6.08
CA ARG A 41 -27.57 7.40 -7.43
C ARG A 41 -27.68 6.40 -8.56
N VAL A 42 -27.14 5.20 -8.38
CA VAL A 42 -27.05 4.18 -9.43
C VAL A 42 -28.05 3.04 -9.17
N GLY A 43 -28.24 2.69 -7.91
CA GLY A 43 -29.15 1.62 -7.49
C GLY A 43 -28.44 0.58 -6.62
N GLU A 44 -29.20 -0.39 -6.13
CA GLU A 44 -28.69 -1.44 -5.23
C GLU A 44 -27.86 -2.46 -6.03
N PRO A 45 -26.53 -2.60 -5.74
CA PRO A 45 -25.71 -3.59 -6.40
C PRO A 45 -26.02 -4.99 -5.87
N LYS A 46 -25.91 -6.02 -6.72
CA LYS A 46 -26.06 -7.42 -6.30
C LYS A 46 -24.96 -7.85 -5.33
N ARG A 47 -23.76 -7.30 -5.48
CA ARG A 47 -22.59 -7.55 -4.63
C ARG A 47 -21.73 -6.32 -4.57
N VAL A 48 -21.10 -6.10 -3.41
CA VAL A 48 -20.12 -5.05 -3.19
C VAL A 48 -18.80 -5.69 -2.80
N ILE A 49 -17.80 -5.57 -3.66
CA ILE A 49 -16.45 -6.09 -3.43
C ILE A 49 -15.51 -4.91 -3.18
N LEU A 50 -14.85 -4.93 -2.05
CA LEU A 50 -13.79 -3.98 -1.74
C LEU A 50 -12.50 -4.39 -2.47
N TRP A 51 -11.77 -3.40 -2.96
CA TRP A 51 -10.50 -3.64 -3.60
C TRP A 51 -9.51 -2.52 -3.28
N GLY A 52 -8.35 -2.87 -2.76
CA GLY A 52 -7.34 -1.90 -2.43
C GLY A 52 -5.94 -2.48 -2.33
N ALA A 53 -4.93 -1.64 -2.57
CA ALA A 53 -3.53 -2.00 -2.41
C ALA A 53 -2.89 -1.20 -1.27
N SER A 54 -1.89 -1.78 -0.58
CA SER A 54 -1.17 -1.14 0.51
C SER A 54 -2.13 -0.61 1.60
N ALA A 55 -2.14 0.67 1.90
CA ALA A 55 -3.09 1.30 2.83
C ALA A 55 -4.56 1.07 2.43
N GLY A 56 -4.87 1.08 1.12
CA GLY A 56 -6.21 0.74 0.61
C GLY A 56 -6.58 -0.71 0.87
N GLY A 57 -5.61 -1.62 0.80
CA GLY A 57 -5.81 -3.02 1.18
C GLY A 57 -6.11 -3.17 2.69
N LEU A 58 -5.40 -2.42 3.54
CA LEU A 58 -5.67 -2.39 4.98
C LEU A 58 -7.07 -1.82 5.27
N ALA A 59 -7.48 -0.73 4.59
CA ALA A 59 -8.83 -0.18 4.69
C ALA A 59 -9.90 -1.21 4.27
N SER A 60 -9.64 -1.98 3.21
CA SER A 60 -10.54 -3.04 2.75
C SER A 60 -10.70 -4.16 3.79
N ILE A 61 -9.62 -4.58 4.45
CA ILE A 61 -9.67 -5.54 5.56
C ILE A 61 -10.50 -4.97 6.70
N ARG A 62 -10.21 -3.74 7.12
CA ARG A 62 -10.91 -3.09 8.22
C ARG A 62 -12.41 -2.94 7.95
N LEU A 63 -12.77 -2.57 6.74
CA LEU A 63 -14.17 -2.42 6.34
C LEU A 63 -14.94 -3.74 6.40
N ILE A 64 -14.36 -4.84 5.92
CA ILE A 64 -15.07 -6.13 5.93
C ILE A 64 -15.15 -6.73 7.36
N GLU A 65 -14.17 -6.43 8.22
CA GLU A 65 -14.21 -6.82 9.63
C GLU A 65 -15.27 -6.04 10.42
N ASP A 66 -15.30 -4.73 10.27
CA ASP A 66 -16.22 -3.87 11.03
C ASP A 66 -17.64 -3.88 10.47
N TYR A 67 -17.80 -4.09 9.16
CA TYR A 67 -19.08 -4.02 8.45
C TYR A 67 -19.36 -5.26 7.59
N PRO A 68 -19.34 -6.47 8.17
CA PRO A 68 -19.44 -7.74 7.43
C PRO A 68 -20.76 -7.95 6.69
N ARG A 69 -21.79 -7.14 7.00
CA ARG A 69 -23.09 -7.19 6.30
C ARG A 69 -23.20 -6.18 5.17
N SER A 70 -22.24 -5.30 5.00
CA SER A 70 -22.25 -4.22 3.99
C SER A 70 -21.45 -4.58 2.74
N PHE A 71 -20.57 -5.58 2.85
CA PHE A 71 -19.64 -5.97 1.80
C PHE A 71 -19.61 -7.49 1.64
N ASP A 72 -19.57 -7.96 0.40
CA ASP A 72 -19.59 -9.38 0.06
C ASP A 72 -18.20 -10.00 -0.05
N GLY A 73 -17.15 -9.18 -0.09
CA GLY A 73 -15.78 -9.63 -0.16
C GLY A 73 -14.76 -8.48 -0.22
N ALA A 74 -13.51 -8.82 -0.04
CA ALA A 74 -12.39 -7.88 -0.15
C ALA A 74 -11.21 -8.51 -0.90
N ILE A 75 -10.56 -7.71 -1.74
CA ILE A 75 -9.28 -8.00 -2.39
C ILE A 75 -8.24 -7.04 -1.84
N ALA A 76 -7.49 -7.49 -0.84
CA ALA A 76 -6.46 -6.71 -0.18
C ALA A 76 -5.08 -7.08 -0.75
N MET A 77 -4.50 -6.22 -1.59
CA MET A 77 -3.20 -6.44 -2.18
C MET A 77 -2.11 -5.76 -1.36
N CYS A 78 -1.03 -6.50 -1.04
CA CYS A 78 0.13 -6.02 -0.28
C CYS A 78 -0.24 -5.14 0.94
N ALA A 79 -1.33 -5.50 1.64
CA ALA A 79 -1.78 -4.80 2.81
C ALA A 79 -0.84 -5.06 4.01
N PRO A 80 -0.53 -4.04 4.85
CA PRO A 80 0.21 -4.24 6.10
C PRO A 80 -0.70 -4.86 7.18
N ALA A 81 -1.22 -6.08 6.91
CA ALA A 81 -2.26 -6.74 7.72
C ALA A 81 -1.78 -7.13 9.13
N ALA A 82 -0.46 -7.25 9.33
CA ALA A 82 0.12 -7.50 10.66
C ALA A 82 0.16 -6.27 11.58
N GLY A 83 -0.35 -5.13 11.11
CA GLY A 83 -0.38 -3.86 11.83
C GLY A 83 0.81 -2.95 11.56
N MET A 84 0.62 -1.66 11.82
CA MET A 84 1.62 -0.62 11.52
C MET A 84 2.92 -0.75 12.33
N PRO A 85 2.93 -1.15 13.63
CA PRO A 85 4.18 -1.39 14.35
C PRO A 85 5.05 -2.44 13.65
N ARG A 86 4.47 -3.58 13.28
CA ARG A 86 5.18 -4.64 12.56
C ARG A 86 5.69 -4.18 11.20
N ARG A 87 4.93 -3.33 10.52
CA ARG A 87 5.36 -2.74 9.25
C ARG A 87 6.56 -1.80 9.43
N GLY A 88 6.60 -1.05 10.55
CA GLY A 88 7.74 -0.21 10.92
C GLY A 88 9.01 -1.03 11.15
N ASP A 89 8.90 -2.13 11.92
CA ASP A 89 10.02 -3.04 12.17
C ASP A 89 10.56 -3.63 10.86
N GLN A 90 9.68 -4.12 10.00
CA GLN A 90 10.08 -4.67 8.68
C GLN A 90 10.76 -3.61 7.79
N GLN A 91 10.32 -2.36 7.85
CA GLN A 91 10.97 -1.29 7.09
C GLN A 91 12.37 -1.03 7.62
N LEU A 92 12.54 -0.97 8.93
CA LEU A 92 13.87 -0.77 9.54
C LEU A 92 14.80 -1.94 9.24
N ASP A 93 14.32 -3.18 9.33
CA ASP A 93 15.10 -4.36 8.97
C ASP A 93 15.56 -4.31 7.51
N PHE A 94 14.66 -3.91 6.60
CA PHE A 94 14.98 -3.72 5.19
C PHE A 94 16.04 -2.63 5.00
N ASP A 95 15.86 -1.48 5.63
CA ASP A 95 16.77 -0.33 5.49
C ASP A 95 18.18 -0.66 6.02
N LEU A 96 18.27 -1.38 7.15
CA LEU A 96 19.52 -1.88 7.72
C LEU A 96 20.20 -2.90 6.78
N ALA A 97 19.43 -3.86 6.27
CA ALA A 97 19.95 -4.87 5.34
C ALA A 97 20.42 -4.22 4.02
N TYR A 98 19.70 -3.22 3.54
CA TYR A 98 20.10 -2.44 2.37
C TYR A 98 21.39 -1.67 2.61
N ALA A 99 21.52 -1.02 3.78
CA ALA A 99 22.73 -0.30 4.18
C ALA A 99 23.95 -1.21 4.21
N VAL A 100 23.80 -2.42 4.72
CA VAL A 100 24.88 -3.44 4.75
C VAL A 100 25.26 -3.89 3.32
N ALA A 101 24.27 -4.15 2.48
CA ALA A 101 24.48 -4.71 1.15
C ALA A 101 25.03 -3.68 0.14
N PHE A 102 24.58 -2.43 0.21
CA PHE A 102 24.80 -1.43 -0.83
C PHE A 102 25.34 -0.09 -0.33
N GLY A 103 25.46 0.10 0.96
CA GLY A 103 25.70 1.39 1.58
C GLY A 103 24.43 2.24 1.68
N TRP A 104 24.46 3.19 2.59
CA TRP A 104 23.34 4.10 2.84
C TRP A 104 23.78 5.55 2.55
N PRO A 105 23.08 6.32 1.75
CA PRO A 105 23.46 7.69 1.41
C PRO A 105 22.99 8.69 2.48
N ASP A 106 23.64 8.71 3.64
CA ASP A 106 23.29 9.56 4.79
C ASP A 106 23.16 11.06 4.43
N ASP A 107 24.01 11.54 3.53
CA ASP A 107 24.00 12.91 3.04
C ASP A 107 22.70 13.28 2.32
N LYS A 108 22.04 12.30 1.72
CA LYS A 108 20.81 12.48 0.95
C LYS A 108 19.57 12.11 1.73
N TRP A 109 19.55 10.93 2.36
CA TRP A 109 18.35 10.39 3.00
C TRP A 109 18.29 10.61 4.53
N GLY A 110 19.37 11.05 5.17
CA GLY A 110 19.54 11.01 6.62
C GLY A 110 19.99 9.63 7.09
N SER A 111 20.15 9.40 8.39
CA SER A 111 20.60 8.10 8.90
C SER A 111 19.51 7.04 8.78
N VAL A 112 19.90 5.76 8.73
CA VAL A 112 19.00 4.61 8.56
C VAL A 112 17.82 4.65 9.55
N GLY A 113 18.08 4.90 10.83
CA GLY A 113 17.03 4.96 11.87
C GLY A 113 16.30 6.31 11.97
N ASN A 114 16.73 7.32 11.22
CA ASN A 114 16.16 8.68 11.26
C ASN A 114 16.27 9.36 9.88
N PRO A 115 15.43 8.93 8.92
CA PRO A 115 15.43 9.51 7.60
C PRO A 115 15.01 10.99 7.63
N LYS A 116 15.48 11.77 6.67
CA LYS A 116 15.08 13.17 6.50
C LYS A 116 13.57 13.25 6.30
N PRO A 117 12.87 14.18 6.99
CA PRO A 117 11.46 14.39 6.76
C PRO A 117 11.19 14.92 5.34
N GLY A 118 10.06 14.53 4.76
CA GLY A 118 9.61 15.04 3.47
C GLY A 118 10.33 14.47 2.24
N LEU A 119 11.09 13.37 2.37
CA LEU A 119 11.65 12.67 1.23
C LEU A 119 10.55 12.23 0.26
N ASN A 120 10.68 12.61 -1.00
CA ASN A 120 9.81 12.14 -2.06
C ASN A 120 10.43 10.90 -2.72
N PHE A 121 9.67 9.80 -2.74
CA PHE A 121 10.17 8.55 -3.29
C PHE A 121 10.60 8.68 -4.76
N ALA A 122 9.84 9.37 -5.58
CA ALA A 122 10.09 9.45 -7.02
C ALA A 122 11.34 10.29 -7.37
N THR A 123 11.59 11.37 -6.62
CA THR A 123 12.68 12.32 -6.91
C THR A 123 13.92 12.09 -6.08
N ASP A 124 13.76 11.68 -4.81
CA ASP A 124 14.87 11.68 -3.85
C ASP A 124 15.37 10.25 -3.55
N VAL A 125 14.52 9.24 -3.67
CA VAL A 125 14.85 7.85 -3.34
C VAL A 125 15.06 7.01 -4.59
N LYS A 126 14.06 6.92 -5.45
CA LYS A 126 14.06 6.06 -6.63
C LYS A 126 15.28 6.20 -7.55
N PRO A 127 15.81 7.40 -7.84
CA PRO A 127 16.98 7.55 -8.71
C PRO A 127 18.29 7.05 -8.09
N ILE A 128 18.34 6.88 -6.76
CA ILE A 128 19.56 6.57 -6.00
C ILE A 128 19.59 5.10 -5.57
N VAL A 129 18.41 4.48 -5.38
CA VAL A 129 18.32 3.08 -4.98
C VAL A 129 19.04 2.19 -6.00
N ASN A 130 19.86 1.29 -5.48
CA ASN A 130 20.57 0.29 -6.28
C ASN A 130 19.62 -0.87 -6.68
N TRP A 131 18.68 -0.58 -7.59
CA TRP A 131 17.69 -1.54 -8.05
C TRP A 131 18.31 -2.82 -8.60
N PRO A 132 17.60 -3.98 -8.56
CA PRO A 132 18.06 -5.20 -9.19
C PRO A 132 18.46 -4.96 -10.66
N LYS A 133 19.68 -5.33 -11.01
CA LYS A 133 20.20 -5.13 -12.36
C LYS A 133 19.93 -6.32 -13.24
N PRO A 134 19.56 -6.12 -14.52
CA PRO A 134 19.30 -7.21 -15.46
C PRO A 134 20.50 -8.14 -15.66
N ASP A 135 21.71 -7.62 -15.54
CA ASP A 135 22.96 -8.38 -15.66
C ASP A 135 23.31 -9.20 -14.40
N GLY A 136 22.53 -9.06 -13.34
CA GLY A 136 22.73 -9.76 -12.08
C GLY A 136 23.91 -9.28 -11.26
N SER A 137 24.60 -8.18 -11.63
CA SER A 137 25.82 -7.73 -10.96
C SER A 137 25.63 -7.35 -9.48
N ASN A 138 24.41 -7.04 -9.05
CA ASN A 138 24.06 -6.76 -7.66
C ASN A 138 23.12 -7.79 -7.02
N ARG A 139 22.98 -8.97 -7.64
CA ARG A 139 22.07 -10.04 -7.20
C ARG A 139 22.36 -10.52 -5.79
N ALA A 140 23.64 -10.71 -5.43
CA ALA A 140 24.02 -11.19 -4.11
C ALA A 140 23.55 -10.29 -2.97
N GLY A 141 23.60 -8.97 -3.14
CA GLY A 141 23.07 -8.01 -2.17
C GLY A 141 21.56 -8.11 -2.01
N TRP A 142 20.81 -8.27 -3.10
CA TRP A 142 19.35 -8.44 -3.06
C TRP A 142 18.94 -9.79 -2.47
N GLU A 143 19.68 -10.87 -2.73
CA GLU A 143 19.46 -12.17 -2.10
C GLU A 143 19.75 -12.11 -0.59
N PHE A 144 20.78 -11.39 -0.17
CA PHE A 144 21.05 -11.13 1.24
C PHE A 144 19.87 -10.41 1.90
N ILE A 145 19.41 -9.31 1.33
CA ILE A 145 18.24 -8.58 1.86
C ILE A 145 17.04 -9.52 2.01
N ARG A 146 16.69 -10.26 0.94
CA ARG A 146 15.58 -11.21 0.96
C ARG A 146 15.71 -12.28 2.04
N LEU A 147 16.92 -12.78 2.29
CA LEU A 147 17.14 -13.82 3.32
C LEU A 147 17.01 -13.31 4.75
N VAL A 148 17.36 -12.05 5.01
CA VAL A 148 17.35 -11.50 6.37
C VAL A 148 16.06 -10.76 6.72
N THR A 149 15.29 -10.33 5.72
CA THR A 149 14.03 -9.59 5.95
C THR A 149 12.76 -10.42 5.71
N GLY A 150 12.88 -11.63 5.16
CA GLY A 150 11.79 -12.55 4.86
C GLY A 150 11.19 -12.31 3.50
#